data_dcf58c0ee0a17d81fd61cec0f27800c0
#
_entry.id   dcf58c0ee0a17d81fd61cec0f27800c0
#
_cell.length_a   1.000
_cell.length_b   1.000
_cell.length_c   1.000
_cell.angle_alpha   90.00
_cell.angle_beta   90.00
_cell.angle_gamma   90.00
#
_symmetry.space_group_name_H-M   'P 1'
#
loop_
_entity.id
_entity.type
_entity.pdbx_description
1 polymer ?
#
loop_
_entity_poly.entity_id
_entity_poly.type
_entity_poly.pdbx_seq_one_letter_code
_entity_poly.pdbx_strand_id
1 'polypeptide(L)'
;MLKKYLAILFLMFVSFAGSSWAANKNFTLVIDAGHGGHDFGAPGAISNEKDINLRVALAFGKYVESNCPNVKVIYTRKNDVFVPLK
;
A
#
# COMPACT_ATOMS: atom_id res chain seq x y z
N MET A 1 43.02 4.06 -5.81
CA MET A 1 42.44 2.72 -5.70
C MET A 1 40.99 2.72 -5.22
N LEU A 2 40.71 3.41 -4.12
CA LEU A 2 39.34 3.40 -3.54
C LEU A 2 38.29 3.99 -4.49
N LYS A 3 38.64 5.03 -5.27
CA LYS A 3 37.70 5.66 -6.20
C LYS A 3 37.23 4.76 -7.34
N LYS A 4 38.05 3.83 -7.78
CA LYS A 4 37.71 2.86 -8.84
C LYS A 4 36.64 1.88 -8.36
N TYR A 5 36.76 1.38 -7.14
CA TYR A 5 35.83 0.44 -6.58
C TYR A 5 34.49 1.08 -6.25
N LEU A 6 34.48 2.33 -5.80
CA LEU A 6 33.27 3.08 -5.54
C LEU A 6 32.44 3.29 -6.81
N ALA A 7 33.07 3.59 -7.93
CA ALA A 7 32.39 3.77 -9.22
C ALA A 7 31.74 2.47 -9.69
N ILE A 8 32.42 1.34 -9.55
CA ILE A 8 31.89 0.02 -9.91
C ILE A 8 30.69 -0.33 -9.04
N LEU A 9 30.77 -0.08 -7.75
CA LEU A 9 29.68 -0.33 -6.80
C LEU A 9 28.46 0.50 -7.15
N PHE A 10 28.63 1.76 -7.49
CA PHE A 10 27.56 2.67 -7.90
C PHE A 10 26.89 2.19 -9.18
N LEU A 11 27.66 1.75 -10.17
CA LEU A 11 27.13 1.22 -11.42
C LEU A 11 26.30 -0.06 -11.20
N MET A 12 26.77 -0.94 -10.34
CA MET A 12 26.02 -2.16 -10.01
C MET A 12 24.69 -1.83 -9.33
N PHE A 13 24.68 -0.87 -8.43
CA PHE A 13 23.45 -0.43 -7.75
C PHE A 13 22.44 0.16 -8.73
N VAL A 14 22.88 1.01 -9.64
CA VAL A 14 22.03 1.62 -10.66
C VAL A 14 21.44 0.56 -11.59
N SER A 15 22.21 -0.44 -12.01
CA SER A 15 21.72 -1.54 -12.84
C SER A 15 20.67 -2.36 -12.14
N PHE A 16 20.83 -2.63 -10.85
CA PHE A 16 19.85 -3.35 -10.07
C PHE A 16 18.52 -2.56 -9.94
N ALA A 17 18.62 -1.27 -9.65
CA ALA A 17 17.45 -0.41 -9.56
C ALA A 17 16.71 -0.31 -10.91
N GLY A 18 17.44 -0.26 -12.02
CA GLY A 18 16.85 -0.23 -13.36
C GLY A 18 16.10 -1.51 -13.70
N SER A 19 16.59 -2.68 -13.29
CA SER A 19 15.89 -3.93 -13.55
C SER A 19 14.62 -4.10 -12.71
N SER A 20 14.57 -3.58 -11.48
CA SER A 20 13.34 -3.62 -10.69
C SER A 20 12.27 -2.64 -11.20
N TRP A 21 12.68 -1.60 -11.89
CA TRP A 21 11.77 -0.60 -12.46
C TRP A 21 10.90 -1.17 -13.59
N ALA A 22 11.38 -2.18 -14.30
CA ALA A 22 10.67 -2.80 -15.41
C ALA A 22 9.77 -3.99 -14.99
N ALA A 23 9.66 -4.25 -13.70
CA ALA A 23 8.89 -5.39 -13.20
C ALA A 23 7.39 -5.16 -13.38
N ASN A 24 6.69 -6.20 -13.86
CA ASN A 24 5.24 -6.24 -13.86
C ASN A 24 4.70 -6.34 -12.44
N LYS A 25 3.39 -6.08 -12.26
CA LYS A 25 2.73 -6.23 -10.97
C LYS A 25 2.51 -7.70 -10.68
N ASN A 26 3.42 -8.30 -9.91
CA ASN A 26 3.45 -9.73 -9.61
C ASN A 26 2.64 -10.11 -8.37
N PHE A 27 2.34 -9.13 -7.52
CA PHE A 27 1.63 -9.38 -6.26
C PHE A 27 0.38 -8.54 -6.20
N THR A 28 -0.67 -9.12 -5.64
CA THR A 28 -1.91 -8.41 -5.35
C THR A 28 -2.08 -8.31 -3.85
N LEU A 29 -2.20 -7.08 -3.35
CA LEU A 29 -2.49 -6.79 -1.96
C LEU A 29 -3.95 -6.39 -1.84
N VAL A 30 -4.73 -7.14 -1.07
CA VAL A 30 -6.10 -6.78 -0.75
C VAL A 30 -6.14 -6.11 0.61
N ILE A 31 -6.64 -4.90 0.66
CA ILE A 31 -6.80 -4.15 1.91
C ILE A 31 -8.28 -4.14 2.27
N ASP A 32 -8.58 -4.70 3.44
CA ASP A 32 -9.93 -4.80 3.95
C ASP A 32 -10.11 -3.81 5.10
N ALA A 33 -10.78 -2.70 4.82
CA ALA A 33 -11.16 -1.74 5.85
C ALA A 33 -12.42 -2.24 6.55
N GLY A 34 -12.25 -2.74 7.77
CA GLY A 34 -13.35 -3.28 8.55
C GLY A 34 -14.47 -2.28 8.83
N HIS A 35 -15.68 -2.80 9.00
CA HIS A 35 -16.92 -2.04 9.22
C HIS A 35 -17.30 -1.20 8.00
N GLY A 36 -18.18 -0.26 8.14
CA GLY A 36 -18.61 0.65 7.06
C GLY A 36 -20.12 0.77 6.95
N GLY A 37 -20.60 1.87 6.37
CA GLY A 37 -22.00 2.16 6.23
C GLY A 37 -22.75 2.12 7.55
N HIS A 38 -23.76 1.26 7.66
CA HIS A 38 -24.54 1.08 8.89
C HIS A 38 -23.77 0.33 9.99
N ASP A 39 -22.65 -0.33 9.66
CA ASP A 39 -21.78 -0.95 10.65
C ASP A 39 -20.67 0.04 11.03
N PHE A 40 -20.87 0.71 12.15
CA PHE A 40 -19.92 1.71 12.63
C PHE A 40 -18.69 1.10 13.33
N GLY A 41 -18.78 -0.14 13.79
CA GLY A 41 -17.80 -0.65 14.74
C GLY A 41 -17.92 0.04 16.08
N ALA A 42 -16.83 0.13 16.82
CA ALA A 42 -16.81 0.80 18.11
C ALA A 42 -16.93 2.31 17.95
N PRO A 43 -17.85 2.98 18.67
CA PRO A 43 -17.95 4.43 18.67
C PRO A 43 -16.81 5.06 19.46
N GLY A 44 -16.29 6.17 18.95
CA GLY A 44 -15.26 6.96 19.64
C GLY A 44 -15.78 8.34 19.99
N ALA A 45 -14.99 9.08 20.77
CA ALA A 45 -15.33 10.45 21.17
C ALA A 45 -15.28 11.43 19.98
N ILE A 46 -14.38 11.17 19.02
CA ILE A 46 -14.13 12.06 17.88
C ILE A 46 -14.54 11.40 16.56
N SER A 47 -14.29 10.09 16.41
CA SER A 47 -14.66 9.36 15.20
C SER A 47 -15.00 7.92 15.52
N ASN A 48 -15.71 7.28 14.59
CA ASN A 48 -16.09 5.87 14.69
C ASN A 48 -14.98 4.99 14.14
N GLU A 49 -14.96 3.72 14.56
CA GLU A 49 -13.98 2.75 14.09
C GLU A 49 -13.99 2.60 12.57
N LYS A 50 -15.17 2.61 11.94
CA LYS A 50 -15.30 2.51 10.48
C LYS A 50 -14.52 3.61 9.75
N ASP A 51 -14.52 4.83 10.28
CA ASP A 51 -13.86 5.97 9.67
C ASP A 51 -12.35 5.89 9.86
N ILE A 52 -11.91 5.46 11.03
CA ILE A 52 -10.48 5.23 11.31
C ILE A 52 -9.95 4.12 10.40
N ASN A 53 -10.66 3.01 10.30
CA ASN A 53 -10.28 1.89 9.45
C ASN A 53 -10.14 2.32 7.99
N LEU A 54 -11.09 3.10 7.49
CA LEU A 54 -11.04 3.59 6.11
C LEU A 54 -9.84 4.50 5.86
N ARG A 55 -9.58 5.44 6.75
CA ARG A 55 -8.44 6.36 6.61
C ARG A 55 -7.11 5.59 6.62
N VAL A 56 -6.96 4.66 7.53
CA VAL A 56 -5.74 3.85 7.62
C VAL A 56 -5.57 2.99 6.37
N ALA A 57 -6.64 2.36 5.91
CA ALA A 57 -6.61 1.52 4.71
C ALA A 57 -6.20 2.33 3.47
N LEU A 58 -6.79 3.50 3.27
CA LEU A 58 -6.48 4.36 2.12
C LEU A 58 -5.05 4.90 2.18
N ALA A 59 -4.59 5.32 3.36
CA ALA A 59 -3.23 5.83 3.54
C ALA A 59 -2.20 4.73 3.30
N PHE A 60 -2.44 3.54 3.83
CA PHE A 60 -1.55 2.39 3.64
C PHE A 60 -1.50 1.97 2.17
N GLY A 61 -2.65 1.86 1.52
CA GLY A 61 -2.72 1.48 0.12
C GLY A 61 -1.99 2.48 -0.78
N LYS A 62 -2.16 3.76 -0.51
CA LYS A 62 -1.47 4.81 -1.25
C LYS A 62 0.04 4.73 -1.07
N TYR A 63 0.49 4.45 0.15
CA TYR A 63 1.90 4.25 0.43
C TYR A 63 2.48 3.07 -0.37
N VAL A 64 1.77 1.95 -0.38
CA VAL A 64 2.19 0.76 -1.14
C VAL A 64 2.22 1.05 -2.63
N GLU A 65 1.19 1.67 -3.19
CA GLU A 65 1.14 2.03 -4.61
C GLU A 65 2.30 2.93 -5.01
N SER A 66 2.71 3.85 -4.14
CA SER A 66 3.79 4.79 -4.42
C SER A 66 5.18 4.18 -4.27
N ASN A 67 5.34 3.18 -3.42
CA ASN A 67 6.66 2.63 -3.07
C ASN A 67 6.91 1.22 -3.58
N CYS A 68 5.87 0.51 -3.99
CA CYS A 68 5.98 -0.89 -4.41
C CYS A 68 5.40 -1.05 -5.82
N PRO A 69 6.18 -0.78 -6.89
CA PRO A 69 5.67 -0.79 -8.26
C PRO A 69 5.21 -2.16 -8.74
N ASN A 70 5.64 -3.23 -8.10
CA ASN A 70 5.26 -4.60 -8.45
C ASN A 70 4.02 -5.09 -7.68
N VAL A 71 3.39 -4.23 -6.89
CA VAL A 71 2.22 -4.59 -6.10
C VAL A 71 0.97 -3.90 -6.65
N LYS A 72 -0.05 -4.69 -6.94
CA LYS A 72 -1.38 -4.19 -7.26
C LYS A 72 -2.20 -4.11 -5.97
N VAL A 73 -2.76 -2.96 -5.68
CA VAL A 73 -3.57 -2.75 -4.47
C VAL A 73 -5.05 -2.80 -4.83
N ILE A 74 -5.80 -3.62 -4.12
CA ILE A 74 -7.24 -3.73 -4.23
C ILE A 74 -7.84 -3.44 -2.85
N TYR A 75 -8.87 -2.60 -2.82
CA TYR A 75 -9.59 -2.28 -1.59
C TYR A 75 -10.94 -2.97 -1.58
N THR A 76 -11.35 -3.50 -0.43
CA THR A 76 -12.71 -4.01 -0.28
C THR A 76 -13.72 -2.87 -0.30
N ARG A 77 -13.33 -1.70 0.21
CA ARG A 77 -14.08 -0.46 0.08
C ARG A 77 -13.14 0.73 0.08
N LYS A 78 -13.54 1.81 -0.58
CA LYS A 78 -12.83 3.09 -0.61
C LYS A 78 -13.63 4.23 -0.01
N ASN A 79 -14.84 3.95 0.42
CA ASN A 79 -15.77 4.93 0.97
C ASN A 79 -16.58 4.31 2.11
N ASP A 80 -17.49 5.06 2.67
CA ASP A 80 -18.30 4.64 3.80
C ASP A 80 -19.49 3.77 3.35
N VAL A 81 -19.16 2.53 2.99
CA VAL A 81 -20.16 1.52 2.57
C VAL A 81 -19.99 0.25 3.40
N PHE A 82 -21.07 -0.50 3.53
CA PHE A 82 -21.06 -1.80 4.17
C PHE A 82 -20.62 -2.86 3.17
N VAL A 83 -19.68 -3.71 3.58
CA VAL A 83 -19.22 -4.86 2.80
C VAL A 83 -19.66 -6.12 3.54
N PRO A 84 -20.65 -6.89 3.00
CA PRO A 84 -21.15 -8.07 3.69
C PRO A 84 -20.09 -9.17 3.69
N LEU A 85 -20.11 -9.97 4.76
CA LEU A 85 -19.35 -11.20 4.84
C LEU A 85 -19.98 -12.24 3.92
N LYS A 86 -19.16 -12.94 3.16
CA LYS A 86 -19.60 -14.02 2.29
C LYS A 86 -19.12 -15.37 2.79
#